data_4abfa6775f5bc7d7ac14ff005f0eb694
#
_entry.id   4abfa6775f5bc7d7ac14ff005f0eb694
#
_cell.length_a   1.000
_cell.length_b   1.000
_cell.length_c   1.000
_cell.angle_alpha   90.00
_cell.angle_beta   90.00
_cell.angle_gamma   90.00
#
_symmetry.space_group_name_H-M   'P 1'
#
loop_
_entity.id
_entity.type
_entity.pdbx_description
1 polymer ?
#
loop_
_entity_poly.entity_id
_entity_poly.type
_entity_poly.pdbx_seq_one_letter_code
_entity_poly.pdbx_strand_id
1 'polypeptide(L)'
;MHLVSTVVAALVVAATWAVPVAGAQDCGALWVERNTYYKQAGYCFRTQQAIEYFGNAGCYIYNEAQIQFAPHIRRRLQDIIRMERALRCPR
;
A
#
# COMPACT_ATOMS: atom_id res chain seq x y z
N MET A 1 8.96 37.47 -49.52
CA MET A 1 8.97 36.81 -49.28
C MET A 1 9.32 36.38 -48.26
N HIS A 2 8.86 36.06 -47.51
CA HIS A 2 9.15 35.70 -46.64
C HIS A 2 8.70 34.83 -45.96
N LEU A 3 9.00 34.33 -45.69
CA LEU A 3 9.07 33.38 -44.99
C LEU A 3 8.68 33.50 -43.74
N VAL A 4 7.67 33.34 -43.56
CA VAL A 4 7.17 33.23 -42.34
C VAL A 4 7.56 32.02 -41.75
N SER A 5 8.55 32.03 -41.15
CA SER A 5 8.78 30.95 -40.31
C SER A 5 7.77 30.98 -39.23
N THR A 6 6.80 30.36 -39.44
CA THR A 6 6.01 29.95 -38.39
C THR A 6 6.78 29.02 -37.59
N VAL A 7 7.36 29.55 -36.66
CA VAL A 7 7.78 28.76 -35.60
C VAL A 7 6.54 28.27 -34.93
N VAL A 8 6.17 27.20 -35.33
CA VAL A 8 5.29 26.46 -34.50
C VAL A 8 6.10 26.13 -33.30
N ALA A 9 5.99 26.98 -32.37
CA ALA A 9 6.36 26.58 -31.06
C ALA A 9 5.56 25.32 -30.79
N ALA A 10 6.18 24.25 -31.02
CA ALA A 10 5.62 23.04 -30.51
C ALA A 10 5.51 23.26 -29.03
N LEU A 11 4.41 23.66 -28.64
CA LEU A 11 4.05 23.53 -27.30
C LEU A 11 4.07 22.08 -27.01
N VAL A 12 5.22 21.67 -26.63
CA VAL A 12 5.27 20.50 -25.88
C VAL A 12 4.60 20.84 -24.58
N VAL A 13 3.35 20.69 -24.59
CA VAL A 13 2.68 20.53 -23.37
C VAL A 13 3.26 19.24 -22.82
N ALA A 14 4.26 19.40 -22.05
CA ALA A 14 4.62 18.35 -21.17
C ALA A 14 3.38 18.09 -20.35
N ALA A 15 2.57 17.21 -20.82
CA ALA A 15 1.57 16.66 -19.98
C ALA A 15 2.34 16.00 -18.86
N THR A 16 2.49 16.73 -17.81
CA THR A 16 2.93 16.15 -16.59
C THR A 16 1.81 15.25 -16.16
N TRP A 17 1.85 14.07 -16.69
CA TRP A 17 1.08 13.02 -16.10
C TRP A 17 1.71 12.84 -14.75
N ALA A 18 0.96 13.14 -13.72
CA ALA A 18 1.35 12.70 -12.42
C ALA A 18 1.37 11.19 -12.47
N VAL A 19 2.50 10.67 -12.87
CA VAL A 19 2.74 9.24 -12.75
C VAL A 19 2.82 8.99 -11.26
N PRO A 20 1.93 8.21 -10.70
CA PRO A 20 2.09 7.83 -9.31
C PRO A 20 3.49 7.24 -9.18
N VAL A 21 4.26 7.82 -8.28
CA VAL A 21 5.61 7.34 -8.02
C VAL A 21 5.47 5.86 -7.68
N ALA A 22 6.16 5.02 -8.44
CA ALA A 22 6.16 3.60 -8.16
C ALA A 22 6.64 3.41 -6.72
N GLY A 23 5.78 2.86 -5.86
CA GLY A 23 6.08 2.69 -4.46
C GLY A 23 5.43 3.72 -3.53
N ALA A 24 4.75 4.74 -4.06
CA ALA A 24 3.94 5.60 -3.22
C ALA A 24 2.72 4.81 -2.75
N GLN A 25 2.68 4.53 -1.45
CA GLN A 25 1.59 3.79 -0.85
C GLN A 25 0.84 4.69 0.11
N ASP A 26 -0.48 4.62 0.07
CA ASP A 26 -1.32 5.31 1.04
C ASP A 26 -1.64 4.41 2.23
N CYS A 27 -2.30 4.98 3.23
CA CYS A 27 -2.65 4.25 4.44
C CYS A 27 -3.53 3.04 4.16
N GLY A 28 -4.46 3.16 3.20
CA GLY A 28 -5.33 2.05 2.85
C GLY A 28 -4.58 0.88 2.24
N ALA A 29 -3.68 1.16 1.30
CA ALA A 29 -2.87 0.13 0.66
C ALA A 29 -1.95 -0.56 1.67
N LEU A 30 -1.33 0.21 2.56
CA LEU A 30 -0.47 -0.35 3.61
C LEU A 30 -1.27 -1.22 4.57
N TRP A 31 -2.46 -0.79 4.95
CA TRP A 31 -3.36 -1.54 5.81
C TRP A 31 -3.73 -2.89 5.16
N VAL A 32 -4.08 -2.87 3.89
CA VAL A 32 -4.44 -4.10 3.16
C VAL A 32 -3.23 -5.03 3.09
N GLU A 33 -2.06 -4.52 2.73
CA GLU A 33 -0.87 -5.36 2.64
C GLU A 33 -0.53 -5.99 3.98
N ARG A 34 -0.49 -5.20 5.04
CA ARG A 34 -0.18 -5.69 6.38
C ARG A 34 -1.14 -6.79 6.81
N ASN A 35 -2.43 -6.55 6.66
CA ASN A 35 -3.42 -7.51 7.10
C ASN A 35 -3.52 -8.75 6.17
N THR A 36 -3.09 -8.63 4.92
CA THR A 36 -2.99 -9.78 4.03
C THR A 36 -2.01 -10.81 4.57
N TYR A 37 -0.87 -10.38 5.11
CA TYR A 37 0.08 -11.31 5.74
C TYR A 37 -0.55 -11.99 6.96
N TYR A 38 -1.30 -11.25 7.78
CA TYR A 38 -2.02 -11.84 8.91
C TYR A 38 -3.07 -12.84 8.44
N LYS A 39 -3.83 -12.50 7.42
CA LYS A 39 -4.82 -13.40 6.84
C LYS A 39 -4.19 -14.71 6.38
N GLN A 40 -3.10 -14.62 5.65
CA GLN A 40 -2.39 -15.78 5.14
C GLN A 40 -1.83 -16.65 6.27
N ALA A 41 -1.48 -16.04 7.38
CA ALA A 41 -0.97 -16.76 8.55
C ALA A 41 -2.05 -17.47 9.34
N GLY A 42 -3.34 -17.23 9.06
CA GLY A 42 -4.43 -17.85 9.79
C GLY A 42 -4.95 -17.06 10.98
N TYR A 43 -4.63 -15.76 11.02
CA TYR A 43 -5.04 -14.90 12.14
C TYR A 43 -6.54 -14.64 12.12
N CYS A 44 -7.14 -14.68 13.30
CA CYS A 44 -8.54 -14.34 13.51
C CYS A 44 -8.64 -12.85 13.84
N PHE A 45 -9.13 -12.08 12.89
CA PHE A 45 -9.26 -10.63 13.04
C PHE A 45 -10.24 -10.26 14.14
N ARG A 46 -9.96 -9.16 14.82
CA ARG A 46 -10.78 -8.67 15.95
C ARG A 46 -11.52 -7.37 15.63
N THR A 47 -11.05 -6.61 14.64
CA THR A 47 -11.72 -5.37 14.27
C THR A 47 -12.80 -5.67 13.24
N GLN A 48 -13.90 -4.93 13.34
CA GLN A 48 -14.99 -5.08 12.39
C GLN A 48 -14.51 -4.84 10.96
N GLN A 49 -13.69 -3.82 10.76
CA GLN A 49 -13.17 -3.48 9.45
C GLN A 49 -12.40 -4.65 8.82
N ALA A 50 -11.53 -5.29 9.58
CA ALA A 50 -10.73 -6.39 9.07
C ALA A 50 -11.59 -7.64 8.84
N ILE A 51 -12.57 -7.90 9.72
CA ILE A 51 -13.48 -9.02 9.55
C ILE A 51 -14.34 -8.85 8.30
N GLU A 52 -14.82 -7.65 8.05
CA GLU A 52 -15.60 -7.36 6.84
C GLU A 52 -14.79 -7.49 5.57
N TYR A 53 -13.53 -7.07 5.61
CA TYR A 53 -12.67 -7.09 4.43
C TYR A 53 -12.12 -8.49 4.13
N PHE A 54 -11.62 -9.18 5.14
CA PHE A 54 -10.93 -10.45 4.97
C PHE A 54 -11.74 -11.66 5.38
N GLY A 55 -12.65 -11.49 6.35
CA GLY A 55 -13.32 -12.60 6.97
C GLY A 55 -12.44 -13.42 7.88
N ASN A 56 -13.06 -14.24 8.73
CA ASN A 56 -12.38 -15.12 9.66
C ASN A 56 -12.60 -16.60 9.34
N ALA A 57 -13.11 -16.91 8.14
CA ALA A 57 -13.37 -18.31 7.79
C ALA A 57 -12.06 -19.10 7.84
N GLY A 58 -12.05 -20.16 8.61
CA GLY A 58 -10.90 -21.04 8.72
C GLY A 58 -9.74 -20.48 9.54
N CYS A 59 -9.89 -19.35 10.20
CA CYS A 59 -8.84 -18.80 11.04
C CYS A 59 -8.62 -19.69 12.27
N TYR A 60 -7.41 -19.68 12.80
CA TYR A 60 -7.06 -20.53 13.94
C TYR A 60 -6.07 -19.89 14.90
N ILE A 61 -5.54 -18.71 14.59
CA ILE A 61 -4.63 -17.99 15.48
C ILE A 61 -5.37 -16.79 16.07
N TYR A 62 -5.60 -16.82 17.36
CA TYR A 62 -6.33 -15.77 18.08
C TYR A 62 -5.43 -14.72 18.68
N ASN A 63 -4.17 -15.05 18.93
CA ASN A 63 -3.19 -14.14 19.50
C ASN A 63 -2.12 -13.85 18.44
N GLU A 64 -2.02 -12.61 17.97
CA GLU A 64 -1.05 -12.25 16.94
C GLU A 64 0.39 -12.52 17.37
N ALA A 65 0.68 -12.49 18.67
CA ALA A 65 2.02 -12.79 19.16
C ALA A 65 2.45 -14.22 18.88
N GLN A 66 1.51 -15.10 18.57
CA GLN A 66 1.81 -16.50 18.26
C GLN A 66 2.10 -16.72 16.77
N ILE A 67 1.95 -15.70 15.95
CA ILE A 67 2.22 -15.84 14.51
C ILE A 67 3.73 -15.86 14.30
N GLN A 68 4.21 -16.89 13.63
CA GLN A 68 5.61 -16.99 13.24
C GLN A 68 5.74 -16.65 11.77
N PHE A 69 6.04 -15.38 11.50
CA PHE A 69 6.27 -14.95 10.13
C PHE A 69 7.66 -15.35 9.66
N ALA A 70 7.76 -15.71 8.37
CA ALA A 70 9.06 -15.88 7.75
C ALA A 70 9.89 -14.59 7.87
N PRO A 71 11.22 -14.67 7.95
CA PRO A 71 12.04 -13.47 8.17
C PRO A 71 11.81 -12.35 7.16
N HIS A 72 11.61 -12.67 5.88
CA HIS A 72 11.38 -11.64 4.86
C HIS A 72 10.03 -10.95 5.04
N ILE A 73 9.01 -11.68 5.50
CA ILE A 73 7.69 -11.11 5.78
C ILE A 73 7.77 -10.23 7.01
N ARG A 74 8.49 -10.67 8.03
CA ARG A 74 8.68 -9.87 9.24
C ARG A 74 9.37 -8.54 8.92
N ARG A 75 10.39 -8.57 8.08
CA ARG A 75 11.05 -7.34 7.63
C ARG A 75 10.08 -6.43 6.87
N ARG A 76 9.27 -7.01 5.99
CA ARG A 76 8.29 -6.22 5.25
C ARG A 76 7.25 -5.60 6.17
N LEU A 77 6.78 -6.34 7.17
CA LEU A 77 5.84 -5.82 8.16
C LEU A 77 6.44 -4.64 8.94
N GLN A 78 7.71 -4.73 9.30
CA GLN A 78 8.41 -3.63 9.96
C GLN A 78 8.49 -2.39 9.05
N ASP A 79 8.74 -2.59 7.77
CA ASP A 79 8.77 -1.49 6.80
C ASP A 79 7.39 -0.84 6.66
N ILE A 80 6.34 -1.64 6.59
CA ILE A 80 4.97 -1.14 6.51
C ILE A 80 4.64 -0.31 7.75
N ILE A 81 4.97 -0.79 8.93
CA ILE A 81 4.71 -0.07 10.17
C ILE A 81 5.45 1.26 10.18
N ARG A 82 6.70 1.30 9.73
CA ARG A 82 7.44 2.56 9.62
C ARG A 82 6.77 3.54 8.67
N MET A 83 6.29 3.04 7.53
CA MET A 83 5.59 3.90 6.56
C MET A 83 4.26 4.40 7.12
N GLU A 84 3.51 3.53 7.79
CA GLU A 84 2.26 3.93 8.43
C GLU A 84 2.47 5.02 9.47
N ARG A 85 3.55 4.91 10.26
CA ARG A 85 3.90 5.94 11.23
C ARG A 85 4.30 7.25 10.57
N ALA A 86 5.11 7.17 9.52
CA ALA A 86 5.55 8.36 8.79
C ALA A 86 4.37 9.09 8.14
N LEU A 87 3.39 8.36 7.65
CA LEU A 87 2.18 8.89 7.04
C LEU A 87 1.10 9.24 8.08
N ARG A 88 1.33 8.93 9.35
CA ARG A 88 0.35 9.11 10.42
C ARG A 88 -0.96 8.40 10.14
N CYS A 89 -0.87 7.16 9.66
CA CYS A 89 -2.05 6.37 9.39
C CYS A 89 -2.83 6.07 10.67
N PRO A 90 -4.17 6.04 10.62
CA PRO A 90 -4.96 5.66 11.77
C PRO A 90 -4.70 4.19 12.14
N ARG A 91 -4.75 3.91 13.41
CA ARG A 91 -4.63 2.55 13.94
C ARG A 91 -5.89 2.13 14.63
#